data_4dae81912eca6662265e7ea647d3eb44
#
_entry.id   4dae81912eca6662265e7ea647d3eb44
#
_cell.length_a   1.000
_cell.length_b   1.000
_cell.length_c   1.000
_cell.angle_alpha   90.00
_cell.angle_beta   90.00
_cell.angle_gamma   90.00
#
_symmetry.space_group_name_H-M   'P 1'
#
loop_
_entity.id
_entity.type
_entity.pdbx_description
1 polymer ?
#
loop_
_entity_poly.entity_id
_entity_poly.type
_entity_poly.pdbx_seq_one_letter_code
_entity_poly.pdbx_strand_id
1 'polypeptide(L)'
;QLGLNTCWVAVSYKKIKTAYMLDAGEKLCIVIAIGYGKTQGVPHKSKAPSEVADMGDVPEWFKKGVEAALLAPTAVNQQKFFFSLDNGRVSARAGRGFYSKIDLGIAKCHFELGAGKENFNWA
;
A
#
# COMPACT_ATOMS: atom_id res chain seq x y z
N GLN A 1 2.59 18.70 -3.82
CA GLN A 1 1.60 17.85 -4.51
C GLN A 1 1.44 18.34 -5.94
N LEU A 2 1.59 17.42 -6.91
CA LEU A 2 1.59 17.75 -8.35
C LEU A 2 0.19 17.72 -8.97
N GLY A 3 -0.87 17.42 -8.19
CA GLY A 3 -2.25 17.32 -8.69
C GLY A 3 -2.50 16.12 -9.62
N LEU A 4 -1.56 15.17 -9.69
CA LEU A 4 -1.69 13.98 -10.51
C LEU A 4 -2.55 12.91 -9.83
N ASN A 5 -3.39 12.26 -10.63
CA ASN A 5 -4.11 11.07 -10.23
C ASN A 5 -3.31 9.82 -10.64
N THR A 6 -3.41 8.77 -9.87
CA THR A 6 -2.79 7.47 -10.15
C THR A 6 -3.81 6.36 -10.02
N CYS A 7 -3.64 5.30 -10.82
CA CYS A 7 -4.47 4.11 -10.73
C CYS A 7 -3.58 2.87 -10.91
N TRP A 8 -3.62 1.96 -9.94
CA TRP A 8 -2.96 0.67 -10.02
C TRP A 8 -3.83 -0.32 -10.79
N VAL A 9 -3.30 -0.88 -11.88
CA VAL A 9 -4.03 -1.78 -12.77
C VAL A 9 -3.26 -3.10 -12.90
N ALA A 10 -3.85 -4.19 -12.41
CA ALA A 10 -3.23 -5.50 -12.40
C ALA A 10 -3.88 -6.51 -13.37
N VAL A 11 -5.17 -6.36 -13.67
CA VAL A 11 -5.96 -7.37 -14.38
C VAL A 11 -6.54 -6.86 -15.69
N SER A 12 -7.01 -5.62 -15.75
CA SER A 12 -7.80 -5.07 -16.86
C SER A 12 -6.97 -4.23 -17.84
N TYR A 13 -5.81 -4.73 -18.28
CA TYR A 13 -5.02 -4.07 -19.32
C TYR A 13 -4.60 -5.04 -20.42
N LYS A 14 -4.47 -4.52 -21.64
CA LYS A 14 -3.95 -5.29 -22.77
C LYS A 14 -2.42 -5.20 -22.80
N LYS A 15 -1.74 -6.34 -22.76
CA LYS A 15 -0.28 -6.37 -22.91
C LYS A 15 0.13 -6.06 -24.34
N ILE A 16 0.80 -4.90 -24.51
CA ILE A 16 1.39 -4.50 -25.79
C ILE A 16 2.90 -4.69 -25.66
N LYS A 17 3.43 -5.74 -26.31
CA LYS A 17 4.85 -6.16 -26.17
C LYS A 17 5.86 -5.06 -26.54
N THR A 18 5.48 -4.12 -27.39
CA THR A 18 6.34 -2.99 -27.81
C THR A 18 6.35 -1.82 -26.83
N ALA A 19 5.46 -1.83 -25.82
CA ALA A 19 5.34 -0.75 -24.86
C ALA A 19 6.28 -0.89 -23.63
N TYR A 20 6.92 -2.04 -23.46
CA TYR A 20 7.84 -2.30 -22.37
C TYR A 20 8.82 -3.40 -22.76
N MET A 21 9.99 -3.41 -22.11
CA MET A 21 10.99 -4.49 -22.21
C MET A 21 11.03 -5.26 -20.91
N LEU A 22 11.28 -6.57 -21.02
CA LEU A 22 11.49 -7.46 -19.89
C LEU A 22 12.75 -8.28 -20.16
N ASP A 23 13.61 -8.38 -19.16
CA ASP A 23 14.75 -9.26 -19.19
C ASP A 23 14.37 -10.72 -18.90
N ALA A 24 15.31 -11.65 -19.12
CA ALA A 24 15.07 -13.07 -18.87
C ALA A 24 14.73 -13.28 -17.38
N GLY A 25 13.58 -13.92 -17.13
CA GLY A 25 13.07 -14.18 -15.78
C GLY A 25 12.20 -13.07 -15.19
N GLU A 26 12.09 -11.91 -15.81
CA GLU A 26 11.19 -10.83 -15.36
C GLU A 26 9.73 -11.07 -15.76
N LYS A 27 8.84 -10.52 -14.97
CA LYS A 27 7.38 -10.55 -15.21
C LYS A 27 6.78 -9.18 -14.97
N LEU A 28 5.92 -8.76 -15.88
CA LEU A 28 5.09 -7.58 -15.66
C LEU A 28 4.05 -7.90 -14.57
N CYS A 29 4.22 -7.32 -13.38
CA CYS A 29 3.35 -7.56 -12.24
C CYS A 29 2.14 -6.63 -12.23
N ILE A 30 2.35 -5.34 -12.55
CA ILE A 30 1.34 -4.31 -12.43
C ILE A 30 1.65 -3.13 -13.35
N VAL A 31 0.64 -2.37 -13.71
CA VAL A 31 0.77 -1.12 -14.45
C VAL A 31 0.19 0.00 -13.59
N ILE A 32 0.85 1.15 -13.54
CA ILE A 32 0.33 2.34 -12.88
C ILE A 32 0.02 3.37 -13.96
N ALA A 33 -1.28 3.69 -14.12
CA ALA A 33 -1.69 4.82 -14.93
C ALA A 33 -1.48 6.11 -14.12
N ILE A 34 -0.90 7.13 -14.74
CA ILE A 34 -0.60 8.43 -14.11
C ILE A 34 -1.03 9.57 -15.04
N GLY A 35 -1.68 10.60 -14.50
CA GLY A 35 -2.11 11.75 -15.30
C GLY A 35 -3.10 12.64 -14.57
N TYR A 36 -3.60 13.64 -15.29
CA TYR A 36 -4.65 14.54 -14.79
C TYR A 36 -6.02 13.94 -15.09
N GLY A 37 -6.75 13.54 -14.06
CA GLY A 37 -8.12 13.02 -14.18
C GLY A 37 -9.16 14.15 -14.34
N LYS A 38 -10.33 13.81 -14.88
CA LYS A 38 -11.48 14.74 -14.92
C LYS A 38 -11.97 15.10 -13.52
N THR A 39 -11.78 14.19 -12.55
CA THR A 39 -12.15 14.36 -11.14
C THR A 39 -10.99 13.89 -10.27
N GLN A 40 -10.96 14.32 -9.02
CA GLN A 40 -9.95 13.91 -8.05
C GLN A 40 -10.23 12.53 -7.42
N GLY A 41 -11.21 11.81 -7.94
CA GLY A 41 -11.65 10.54 -7.37
C GLY A 41 -12.47 10.70 -6.09
N VAL A 42 -12.76 9.58 -5.46
CA VAL A 42 -13.46 9.52 -4.17
C VAL A 42 -12.68 8.63 -3.20
N PRO A 43 -12.71 8.92 -1.89
CA PRO A 43 -12.10 8.05 -0.90
C PRO A 43 -12.71 6.64 -0.96
N HIS A 44 -11.87 5.62 -0.89
CA HIS A 44 -12.37 4.25 -0.73
C HIS A 44 -12.81 4.00 0.72
N LYS A 45 -13.65 2.99 0.94
CA LYS A 45 -14.03 2.55 2.27
C LYS A 45 -12.83 1.88 2.94
N SER A 46 -12.38 2.44 4.07
CA SER A 46 -11.29 1.88 4.88
C SER A 46 -11.82 1.01 6.02
N LYS A 47 -11.05 0.02 6.41
CA LYS A 47 -11.22 -0.72 7.66
C LYS A 47 -10.94 0.17 8.87
N ALA A 48 -11.39 -0.27 10.05
CA ALA A 48 -10.94 0.37 11.29
C ALA A 48 -9.44 0.08 11.54
N PRO A 49 -8.69 1.01 12.12
CA PRO A 49 -7.26 0.79 12.43
C PRO A 49 -7.00 -0.49 13.22
N SER A 50 -7.86 -0.85 14.17
CA SER A 50 -7.78 -2.07 14.97
C SER A 50 -7.97 -3.38 14.19
N GLU A 51 -8.50 -3.32 12.97
CA GLU A 51 -8.62 -4.49 12.08
C GLU A 51 -7.31 -4.78 11.31
N VAL A 52 -6.41 -3.79 11.25
CA VAL A 52 -5.18 -3.86 10.46
C VAL A 52 -3.91 -3.62 11.29
N ALA A 53 -4.04 -3.36 12.59
CA ALA A 53 -2.90 -3.18 13.49
C ALA A 53 -3.25 -3.43 14.96
N ASP A 54 -2.23 -3.74 15.75
CA ASP A 54 -2.32 -3.73 17.22
C ASP A 54 -2.33 -2.27 17.69
N MET A 55 -3.52 -1.78 18.12
CA MET A 55 -3.77 -0.36 18.44
C MET A 55 -3.86 -0.11 19.97
N GLY A 56 -3.19 -0.90 20.77
CA GLY A 56 -3.12 -0.72 22.24
C GLY A 56 -2.37 0.56 22.63
N ASP A 57 -1.48 0.48 23.60
CA ASP A 57 -0.61 1.59 23.99
C ASP A 57 0.55 1.74 22.99
N VAL A 58 0.27 2.44 21.88
CA VAL A 58 1.23 2.67 20.79
C VAL A 58 1.47 4.17 20.59
N PRO A 59 2.70 4.57 20.20
CA PRO A 59 3.04 5.97 20.00
C PRO A 59 2.28 6.59 18.82
N GLU A 60 2.17 7.90 18.81
CA GLU A 60 1.42 8.66 17.82
C GLU A 60 1.93 8.46 16.39
N TRP A 61 3.25 8.33 16.21
CA TRP A 61 3.82 8.06 14.90
C TRP A 61 3.34 6.72 14.32
N PHE A 62 3.14 5.67 15.16
CA PHE A 62 2.62 4.38 14.71
C PHE A 62 1.16 4.50 14.25
N LYS A 63 0.33 5.25 14.99
CA LYS A 63 -1.07 5.53 14.60
C LYS A 63 -1.14 6.22 13.25
N LYS A 64 -0.33 7.27 13.05
CA LYS A 64 -0.22 7.99 11.77
C LYS A 64 0.25 7.08 10.64
N GLY A 65 1.18 6.17 10.91
CA GLY A 65 1.61 5.15 9.96
C GLY A 65 0.48 4.21 9.54
N VAL A 66 -0.31 3.72 10.49
CA VAL A 66 -1.47 2.86 10.24
C VAL A 66 -2.55 3.60 9.43
N GLU A 67 -2.86 4.85 9.81
CA GLU A 67 -3.82 5.69 9.08
C GLU A 67 -3.38 5.92 7.63
N ALA A 68 -2.11 6.20 7.41
CA ALA A 68 -1.56 6.34 6.07
C ALA A 68 -1.61 5.01 5.29
N ALA A 69 -1.30 3.88 5.93
CA ALA A 69 -1.38 2.56 5.31
C ALA A 69 -2.81 2.20 4.89
N LEU A 70 -3.83 2.66 5.61
CA LEU A 70 -5.24 2.49 5.24
C LEU A 70 -5.63 3.27 3.97
N LEU A 71 -4.83 4.23 3.53
CA LEU A 71 -5.00 4.93 2.24
C LEU A 71 -4.34 4.19 1.08
N ALA A 72 -3.58 3.13 1.34
CA ALA A 72 -2.90 2.35 0.32
C ALA A 72 -3.90 1.66 -0.62
N PRO A 73 -3.77 1.79 -1.95
CA PRO A 73 -4.56 1.00 -2.88
C PRO A 73 -4.23 -0.48 -2.73
N THR A 74 -5.26 -1.31 -2.54
CA THR A 74 -5.13 -2.75 -2.46
C THR A 74 -6.04 -3.45 -3.47
N ALA A 75 -5.68 -4.65 -3.89
CA ALA A 75 -6.47 -5.43 -4.83
C ALA A 75 -7.91 -5.59 -4.32
N VAL A 76 -8.90 -5.18 -5.13
CA VAL A 76 -10.33 -5.13 -4.79
C VAL A 76 -10.64 -4.49 -3.42
N ASN A 77 -9.80 -3.55 -3.01
CA ASN A 77 -9.88 -2.88 -1.70
C ASN A 77 -9.90 -3.86 -0.51
N GLN A 78 -9.18 -4.98 -0.62
CA GLN A 78 -9.22 -6.04 0.40
C GLN A 78 -8.52 -5.69 1.72
N GLN A 79 -7.57 -4.76 1.71
CA GLN A 79 -6.83 -4.26 2.89
C GLN A 79 -6.38 -5.40 3.82
N LYS A 80 -5.78 -6.46 3.22
CA LYS A 80 -5.33 -7.68 3.92
C LYS A 80 -3.87 -7.56 4.33
N PHE A 81 -3.59 -6.63 5.20
CA PHE A 81 -2.30 -6.47 5.86
C PHE A 81 -2.50 -6.28 7.36
N PHE A 82 -1.46 -6.48 8.14
CA PHE A 82 -1.50 -6.27 9.58
C PHE A 82 -0.15 -5.77 10.08
N PHE A 83 -0.17 -4.72 10.91
CA PHE A 83 1.02 -4.14 11.54
C PHE A 83 1.02 -4.43 13.04
N SER A 84 2.20 -4.68 13.58
CA SER A 84 2.41 -4.76 15.04
C SER A 84 3.70 -4.04 15.41
N LEU A 85 3.73 -3.49 16.62
CA LEU A 85 4.87 -2.81 17.18
C LEU A 85 5.37 -3.62 18.40
N ASP A 86 6.64 -4.01 18.38
CA ASP A 86 7.29 -4.64 19.51
C ASP A 86 8.68 -4.05 19.71
N ASN A 87 8.97 -3.56 20.92
CA ASN A 87 10.26 -3.00 21.33
C ASN A 87 10.83 -1.98 20.30
N GLY A 88 9.99 -1.10 19.76
CA GLY A 88 10.38 -0.08 18.78
C GLY A 88 10.60 -0.61 17.36
N ARG A 89 10.32 -1.88 17.11
CA ARG A 89 10.40 -2.50 15.78
C ARG A 89 9.00 -2.77 15.24
N VAL A 90 8.75 -2.39 14.00
CA VAL A 90 7.48 -2.61 13.32
C VAL A 90 7.54 -3.89 12.51
N SER A 91 6.63 -4.81 12.76
CA SER A 91 6.38 -5.97 11.91
C SER A 91 5.18 -5.72 11.02
N ALA A 92 5.24 -6.23 9.79
CA ALA A 92 4.13 -6.15 8.84
C ALA A 92 3.93 -7.49 8.14
N ARG A 93 2.69 -7.98 8.11
CA ARG A 93 2.34 -9.26 7.49
C ARG A 93 1.19 -9.13 6.51
N ALA A 94 1.27 -9.88 5.41
CA ALA A 94 0.16 -10.01 4.46
C ALA A 94 -0.85 -11.05 4.96
N GLY A 95 -2.13 -10.75 4.79
CA GLY A 95 -3.19 -11.75 4.92
C GLY A 95 -3.26 -12.67 3.69
N ARG A 96 -4.11 -13.69 3.73
CA ARG A 96 -4.35 -14.59 2.59
C ARG A 96 -5.21 -13.89 1.55
N GLY A 97 -4.72 -13.81 0.32
CA GLY A 97 -5.44 -13.21 -0.81
C GLY A 97 -4.56 -13.08 -2.04
N PHE A 98 -5.18 -12.92 -3.22
CA PHE A 98 -4.43 -12.63 -4.43
C PHE A 98 -3.81 -11.23 -4.32
N TYR A 99 -2.62 -11.04 -4.86
CA TYR A 99 -1.82 -9.80 -4.77
C TYR A 99 -1.51 -9.30 -3.35
N SER A 100 -1.85 -10.04 -2.27
CA SER A 100 -1.68 -9.56 -0.88
C SER A 100 -0.24 -9.19 -0.51
N LYS A 101 0.77 -9.81 -1.15
CA LYS A 101 2.17 -9.45 -0.95
C LYS A 101 2.52 -8.10 -1.62
N ILE A 102 1.94 -7.81 -2.77
CA ILE A 102 2.09 -6.51 -3.45
C ILE A 102 1.37 -5.45 -2.64
N ASP A 103 0.12 -5.72 -2.24
CA ASP A 103 -0.66 -4.83 -1.37
C ASP A 103 0.10 -4.49 -0.08
N LEU A 104 0.75 -5.49 0.54
CA LEU A 104 1.58 -5.25 1.73
C LEU A 104 2.75 -4.29 1.43
N GLY A 105 3.41 -4.44 0.28
CA GLY A 105 4.49 -3.54 -0.13
C GLY A 105 4.01 -2.10 -0.27
N ILE A 106 2.83 -1.89 -0.87
CA ILE A 106 2.21 -0.57 -0.99
C ILE A 106 1.84 -0.02 0.38
N ALA A 107 1.20 -0.84 1.24
CA ALA A 107 0.83 -0.45 2.60
C ALA A 107 2.05 -0.09 3.47
N LYS A 108 3.17 -0.84 3.34
CA LYS A 108 4.44 -0.50 4.02
C LYS A 108 4.98 0.85 3.58
N CYS A 109 4.98 1.15 2.29
CA CYS A 109 5.41 2.46 1.78
C CYS A 109 4.54 3.59 2.35
N HIS A 110 3.23 3.44 2.37
CA HIS A 110 2.32 4.41 2.98
C HIS A 110 2.55 4.55 4.48
N PHE A 111 2.76 3.43 5.19
CA PHE A 111 3.10 3.44 6.61
C PHE A 111 4.37 4.25 6.88
N GLU A 112 5.45 4.04 6.12
CA GLU A 112 6.70 4.80 6.25
C GLU A 112 6.47 6.30 6.07
N LEU A 113 5.67 6.68 5.09
CA LEU A 113 5.34 8.10 4.82
C LEU A 113 4.54 8.73 5.97
N GLY A 114 3.61 7.98 6.58
CA GLY A 114 2.79 8.48 7.68
C GLY A 114 3.51 8.46 9.03
N ALA A 115 4.29 7.43 9.29
CA ALA A 115 5.01 7.25 10.55
C ALA A 115 6.26 8.12 10.67
N GLY A 116 6.89 8.49 9.53
CA GLY A 116 8.25 9.00 9.49
C GLY A 116 9.26 7.87 9.67
N LYS A 117 10.06 7.62 8.64
CA LYS A 117 10.99 6.47 8.60
C LYS A 117 12.06 6.50 9.69
N GLU A 118 12.35 7.66 10.21
CA GLU A 118 13.29 7.92 11.31
C GLU A 118 12.79 7.42 12.68
N ASN A 119 11.49 7.18 12.83
CA ASN A 119 10.87 6.82 14.12
C ASN A 119 10.93 5.33 14.45
N PHE A 120 11.28 4.48 13.49
CA PHE A 120 11.24 3.02 13.69
C PHE A 120 12.17 2.25 12.76
N ASN A 121 12.35 0.97 13.07
CA ASN A 121 12.97 -0.02 12.19
C ASN A 121 11.98 -1.15 11.90
N TRP A 122 12.07 -1.70 10.67
CA TRP A 122 11.36 -2.95 10.36
C TRP A 122 11.99 -4.13 11.12
N ALA A 123 11.15 -5.03 11.59
CA ALA A 123 11.56 -6.29 12.19
C ALA A 123 12.00 -7.31 11.14
#